data_683f8fd7db2729e81f0dcae3f5390a4a
#
_entry.id   683f8fd7db2729e81f0dcae3f5390a4a
#
_cell.length_a   1.000
_cell.length_b   1.000
_cell.length_c   1.000
_cell.angle_alpha   90.00
_cell.angle_beta   90.00
_cell.angle_gamma   90.00
#
_symmetry.space_group_name_H-M   'P 1'
#
loop_
_entity.id
_entity.type
_entity.pdbx_description
1 polymer ?
#
loop_
_entity_poly.entity_id
_entity_poly.type
_entity_poly.pdbx_seq_one_letter_code
_entity_poly.pdbx_strand_id
1 'polypeptide(L)'
;PDLDYKIEIKKAIKQSKIKIFKQYTYETEPTKLTKQIEKITNYGIRKQNLLDEISRVESSDDPNKEKILENLEKKYTLGNVKFDSVIITDFDESLKSVITSLLYTDVSPKDKYIITLNQWFDESLLKEQNLQPIYYPSINKQNLDEFTNKFFKKFNYKPNYLSLLSYDLVGLI
;
A
#
# COMPACT_ATOMS: atom_id res chain seq x y z
N PRO A 1 14.47 -7.60 15.37
CA PRO A 1 13.90 -8.13 14.11
C PRO A 1 13.81 -7.06 13.02
N ASP A 2 13.39 -5.84 13.36
CA ASP A 2 13.16 -4.76 12.37
C ASP A 2 14.40 -4.28 11.61
N LEU A 3 15.61 -4.49 12.17
CA LEU A 3 16.85 -3.99 11.59
C LEU A 3 17.25 -4.82 10.35
N ASP A 4 17.03 -6.12 10.39
CA ASP A 4 17.49 -7.04 9.35
C ASP A 4 16.68 -6.88 8.05
N TYR A 5 15.37 -6.72 8.13
CA TYR A 5 14.55 -6.45 6.95
C TYR A 5 14.94 -5.15 6.24
N LYS A 6 15.22 -4.08 7.00
CA LYS A 6 15.66 -2.80 6.42
C LYS A 6 16.98 -2.93 5.67
N ILE A 7 17.90 -3.75 6.18
CA ILE A 7 19.20 -3.99 5.55
C ILE A 7 19.03 -4.76 4.24
N GLU A 8 18.26 -5.85 4.26
CA GLU A 8 18.07 -6.69 3.07
C GLU A 8 17.29 -5.96 1.97
N ILE A 9 16.23 -5.23 2.32
CA ILE A 9 15.50 -4.37 1.38
C ILE A 9 16.44 -3.33 0.75
N LYS A 10 17.29 -2.67 1.54
CA LYS A 10 18.28 -1.71 1.02
C LYS A 10 19.29 -2.34 0.09
N LYS A 11 19.77 -3.56 0.39
CA LYS A 11 20.67 -4.32 -0.50
C LYS A 11 19.98 -4.65 -1.82
N ALA A 12 18.76 -5.20 -1.76
CA ALA A 12 17.99 -5.56 -2.95
C ALA A 12 17.72 -4.34 -3.84
N ILE A 13 17.36 -3.20 -3.25
CA ILE A 13 17.14 -1.95 -3.97
C ILE A 13 18.43 -1.43 -4.61
N LYS A 14 19.58 -1.52 -3.92
CA LYS A 14 20.88 -1.15 -4.52
C LYS A 14 21.28 -2.00 -5.73
N GLN A 15 20.88 -3.26 -5.74
CA GLN A 15 21.12 -4.18 -6.85
C GLN A 15 20.13 -4.00 -8.01
N SER A 16 19.01 -3.35 -7.75
CA SER A 16 18.00 -3.04 -8.76
C SER A 16 18.18 -1.61 -9.29
N LYS A 17 17.54 -1.30 -10.42
CA LYS A 17 17.51 0.08 -10.96
C LYS A 17 16.48 0.98 -10.24
N ILE A 18 15.99 0.57 -9.07
CA ILE A 18 14.98 1.30 -8.31
C ILE A 18 15.63 2.44 -7.55
N LYS A 19 15.03 3.62 -7.65
CA LYS A 19 15.45 4.81 -6.90
C LYS A 19 14.54 5.00 -5.70
N ILE A 20 15.08 4.93 -4.49
CA ILE A 20 14.33 5.30 -3.28
C ILE A 20 14.12 6.81 -3.29
N PHE A 21 12.87 7.23 -3.35
CA PHE A 21 12.50 8.64 -3.24
C PHE A 21 12.66 9.14 -1.80
N LYS A 22 12.03 8.44 -0.84
CA LYS A 22 12.14 8.69 0.60
C LYS A 22 11.86 7.42 1.40
N GLN A 23 12.36 7.37 2.63
CA GLN A 23 12.06 6.35 3.62
C GLN A 23 11.46 7.03 4.86
N TYR A 24 10.38 6.45 5.38
CA TYR A 24 9.69 6.94 6.56
C TYR A 24 9.53 5.85 7.59
N THR A 25 9.55 6.24 8.85
CA THR A 25 9.01 5.47 9.96
C THR A 25 7.76 6.19 10.43
N TYR A 26 6.68 5.48 10.67
CA TYR A 26 5.40 6.06 11.05
C TYR A 26 4.94 5.52 12.40
N GLU A 27 4.07 6.28 13.04
CA GLU A 27 3.37 5.87 14.24
C GLU A 27 2.04 5.24 13.84
N THR A 28 1.64 4.18 14.55
CA THR A 28 0.39 3.44 14.25
C THR A 28 -0.87 4.16 14.74
N GLU A 29 -0.73 5.24 15.51
CA GLU A 29 -1.87 6.05 15.92
C GLU A 29 -2.49 6.72 14.68
N PRO A 30 -3.80 6.47 14.39
CA PRO A 30 -4.42 6.81 13.10
C PRO A 30 -4.32 8.29 12.71
N THR A 31 -4.51 9.20 13.67
CA THR A 31 -4.46 10.64 13.40
C THR A 31 -3.06 11.10 13.02
N LYS A 32 -2.04 10.58 13.67
CA LYS A 32 -0.63 10.90 13.37
C LYS A 32 -0.20 10.28 12.05
N LEU A 33 -0.60 9.03 11.81
CA LEU A 33 -0.35 8.33 10.55
C LEU A 33 -0.92 9.12 9.37
N THR A 34 -2.20 9.50 9.43
CA THR A 34 -2.86 10.27 8.36
C THR A 34 -2.11 11.57 8.07
N LYS A 35 -1.76 12.35 9.12
CA LYS A 35 -0.97 13.59 8.95
C LYS A 35 0.41 13.35 8.33
N GLN A 36 1.05 12.24 8.63
CA GLN A 36 2.32 11.86 8.00
C GLN A 36 2.11 11.55 6.51
N ILE A 37 1.10 10.79 6.17
CA ILE A 37 0.76 10.44 4.78
C ILE A 37 0.37 11.69 3.99
N GLU A 38 -0.40 12.62 4.55
CA GLU A 38 -0.71 13.91 3.93
C GLU A 38 0.56 14.70 3.54
N LYS A 39 1.57 14.71 4.42
CA LYS A 39 2.87 15.36 4.13
C LYS A 39 3.65 14.65 3.02
N ILE A 40 3.67 13.30 3.05
CA ILE A 40 4.39 12.49 2.06
C ILE A 40 3.79 12.67 0.65
N THR A 41 2.47 12.74 0.59
CA THR A 41 1.71 12.85 -0.66
C THR A 41 1.52 14.29 -1.13
N ASN A 42 1.96 15.29 -0.37
CA ASN A 42 1.64 16.71 -0.58
C ASN A 42 0.14 16.98 -0.76
N TYR A 43 -0.70 16.26 0.02
CA TYR A 43 -2.15 16.28 -0.14
C TYR A 43 -2.75 17.68 -0.08
N GLY A 44 -2.35 18.49 0.92
CA GLY A 44 -2.84 19.86 1.07
C GLY A 44 -2.55 20.73 -0.15
N ILE A 45 -1.33 20.65 -0.71
CA ILE A 45 -0.95 21.38 -1.92
C ILE A 45 -1.77 20.90 -3.12
N ARG A 46 -1.91 19.60 -3.30
CA ARG A 46 -2.67 19.02 -4.41
C ARG A 46 -4.16 19.36 -4.32
N LYS A 47 -4.70 19.42 -3.12
CA LYS A 47 -6.07 19.87 -2.87
C LYS A 47 -6.25 21.36 -3.20
N GLN A 48 -5.29 22.20 -2.79
CA GLN A 48 -5.33 23.63 -3.12
C GLN A 48 -5.23 23.84 -4.62
N ASN A 49 -4.34 23.13 -5.33
CA ASN A 49 -4.24 23.20 -6.79
C ASN A 49 -5.58 22.90 -7.49
N LEU A 50 -6.37 21.97 -6.95
CA LEU A 50 -7.71 21.67 -7.50
C LEU A 50 -8.64 22.86 -7.32
N LEU A 51 -8.67 23.45 -6.12
CA LEU A 51 -9.52 24.61 -5.83
C LEU A 51 -9.15 25.82 -6.68
N ASP A 52 -7.85 26.07 -6.82
CA ASP A 52 -7.33 27.16 -7.64
C ASP A 52 -7.70 26.96 -9.12
N GLU A 53 -7.62 25.73 -9.63
CA GLU A 53 -7.99 25.42 -11.01
C GLU A 53 -9.50 25.55 -11.24
N ILE A 54 -10.34 25.12 -10.30
CA ILE A 54 -11.79 25.31 -10.37
C ILE A 54 -12.09 26.80 -10.43
N SER A 55 -11.54 27.60 -9.52
CA SER A 55 -11.75 29.05 -9.51
C SER A 55 -11.26 29.74 -10.80
N ARG A 56 -10.14 29.27 -11.36
CA ARG A 56 -9.61 29.77 -12.64
C ARG A 56 -10.60 29.48 -13.78
N VAL A 57 -11.12 28.26 -13.85
CA VAL A 57 -12.08 27.87 -14.89
C VAL A 57 -13.41 28.61 -14.71
N GLU A 58 -13.91 28.76 -13.47
CA GLU A 58 -15.10 29.53 -13.16
C GLU A 58 -15.03 30.99 -13.63
N SER A 59 -13.84 31.56 -13.60
CA SER A 59 -13.59 32.94 -14.02
C SER A 59 -13.26 33.09 -15.50
N SER A 60 -13.18 31.97 -16.25
CA SER A 60 -12.83 31.97 -17.67
C SER A 60 -14.06 32.09 -18.57
N ASP A 61 -13.84 32.60 -19.78
CA ASP A 61 -14.84 32.62 -20.87
C ASP A 61 -14.71 31.40 -21.80
N ASP A 62 -14.16 30.28 -21.32
CA ASP A 62 -13.96 29.05 -22.12
C ASP A 62 -15.34 28.46 -22.51
N PRO A 63 -15.58 28.20 -23.80
CA PRO A 63 -16.84 27.64 -24.25
C PRO A 63 -17.11 26.22 -23.72
N ASN A 64 -16.08 25.51 -23.23
CA ASN A 64 -16.18 24.18 -22.61
C ASN A 64 -16.17 24.23 -21.06
N LYS A 65 -16.31 25.39 -20.47
CA LYS A 65 -16.24 25.65 -19.03
C LYS A 65 -17.04 24.65 -18.21
N GLU A 66 -18.30 24.43 -18.52
CA GLU A 66 -19.18 23.52 -17.77
C GLU A 66 -18.64 22.08 -17.75
N LYS A 67 -18.20 21.59 -18.91
CA LYS A 67 -17.61 20.24 -19.02
C LYS A 67 -16.30 20.09 -18.28
N ILE A 68 -15.48 21.15 -18.27
CA ILE A 68 -14.21 21.18 -17.52
C ILE A 68 -14.50 21.17 -16.03
N LEU A 69 -15.43 21.97 -15.54
CA LEU A 69 -15.85 22.00 -14.14
C LEU A 69 -16.39 20.65 -13.69
N GLU A 70 -17.29 20.05 -14.46
CA GLU A 70 -17.83 18.71 -14.16
C GLU A 70 -16.71 17.65 -14.00
N ASN A 71 -15.65 17.76 -14.80
CA ASN A 71 -14.50 16.83 -14.68
C ASN A 71 -13.59 17.16 -13.50
N LEU A 72 -13.47 18.42 -13.10
CA LEU A 72 -12.69 18.83 -11.94
C LEU A 72 -13.41 18.44 -10.62
N GLU A 73 -14.72 18.63 -10.56
CA GLU A 73 -15.54 18.29 -9.39
C GLU A 73 -15.53 16.79 -9.05
N LYS A 74 -15.26 15.93 -10.03
CA LYS A 74 -15.08 14.49 -9.82
C LYS A 74 -13.73 14.11 -9.19
N LYS A 75 -12.81 15.06 -9.06
CA LYS A 75 -11.47 14.83 -8.50
C LYS A 75 -11.41 15.21 -7.02
N TYR A 76 -10.53 14.56 -6.29
CA TYR A 76 -10.23 14.92 -4.90
C TYR A 76 -9.00 15.81 -4.80
N THR A 77 -8.07 15.70 -5.74
CA THR A 77 -6.85 16.49 -5.80
C THR A 77 -6.44 16.76 -7.25
N LEU A 78 -5.56 17.75 -7.46
CA LEU A 78 -4.95 18.03 -8.76
C LEU A 78 -3.42 17.95 -8.66
N GLY A 79 -2.82 17.20 -9.57
CA GLY A 79 -1.39 16.92 -9.60
C GLY A 79 -1.02 15.53 -9.09
N ASN A 80 0.20 15.10 -9.43
CA ASN A 80 0.69 13.75 -9.12
C ASN A 80 1.59 13.74 -7.88
N VAL A 81 1.61 12.62 -7.18
CA VAL A 81 2.67 12.34 -6.20
C VAL A 81 3.99 12.05 -6.91
N LYS A 82 5.12 12.28 -6.22
CA LYS A 82 6.48 12.16 -6.79
C LYS A 82 7.06 10.75 -6.75
N PHE A 83 6.22 9.73 -6.62
CA PHE A 83 6.63 8.32 -6.57
C PHE A 83 5.65 7.46 -7.36
N ASP A 84 6.13 6.32 -7.84
CA ASP A 84 5.35 5.35 -8.61
C ASP A 84 4.93 4.15 -7.78
N SER A 85 5.63 3.89 -6.68
CA SER A 85 5.36 2.77 -5.80
C SER A 85 5.60 3.11 -4.33
N VAL A 86 4.91 2.38 -3.45
CA VAL A 86 5.09 2.43 -2.00
C VAL A 86 5.37 1.02 -1.51
N ILE A 87 6.48 0.84 -0.79
CA ILE A 87 6.80 -0.41 -0.12
C ILE A 87 6.46 -0.25 1.36
N ILE A 88 5.53 -1.05 1.85
CA ILE A 88 5.04 -1.02 3.22
C ILE A 88 5.48 -2.32 3.90
N THR A 89 6.36 -2.21 4.89
CA THR A 89 6.88 -3.36 5.64
C THR A 89 6.07 -3.61 6.90
N ASP A 90 4.77 -3.83 6.72
CA ASP A 90 3.83 -4.06 7.80
C ASP A 90 2.76 -5.09 7.42
N PHE A 91 1.95 -5.48 8.40
CA PHE A 91 0.93 -6.52 8.30
C PHE A 91 -0.39 -6.07 8.91
N ASP A 92 -1.43 -6.85 8.69
CA ASP A 92 -2.74 -6.78 9.36
C ASP A 92 -3.34 -5.35 9.39
N GLU A 93 -3.85 -4.93 10.51
CA GLU A 93 -4.52 -3.64 10.68
C GLU A 93 -3.57 -2.45 10.47
N SER A 94 -2.28 -2.58 10.78
CA SER A 94 -1.29 -1.52 10.52
C SER A 94 -1.13 -1.27 9.02
N LEU A 95 -0.99 -2.33 8.24
CA LEU A 95 -0.92 -2.25 6.78
C LEU A 95 -2.21 -1.66 6.20
N LYS A 96 -3.37 -2.13 6.66
CA LYS A 96 -4.68 -1.62 6.26
C LYS A 96 -4.81 -0.12 6.54
N SER A 97 -4.38 0.32 7.71
CA SER A 97 -4.41 1.75 8.10
C SER A 97 -3.54 2.62 7.19
N VAL A 98 -2.34 2.13 6.81
CA VAL A 98 -1.46 2.87 5.88
C VAL A 98 -2.10 2.98 4.50
N ILE A 99 -2.63 1.88 3.95
CA ILE A 99 -3.25 1.89 2.61
C ILE A 99 -4.51 2.77 2.62
N THR A 100 -5.32 2.69 3.66
CA THR A 100 -6.52 3.54 3.81
C THR A 100 -6.14 5.03 3.88
N SER A 101 -5.06 5.38 4.58
CA SER A 101 -4.55 6.76 4.63
C SER A 101 -3.99 7.23 3.29
N LEU A 102 -3.38 6.33 2.50
CA LEU A 102 -2.97 6.62 1.12
C LEU A 102 -4.20 6.91 0.24
N LEU A 103 -5.23 6.08 0.30
CA LEU A 103 -6.49 6.30 -0.43
C LEU A 103 -7.14 7.63 -0.02
N TYR A 104 -7.20 7.94 1.27
CA TYR A 104 -7.71 9.22 1.77
C TYR A 104 -6.96 10.41 1.15
N THR A 105 -5.67 10.28 0.88
CA THR A 105 -4.86 11.31 0.24
C THR A 105 -4.83 11.22 -1.28
N ASP A 106 -5.80 10.52 -1.88
CA ASP A 106 -5.93 10.35 -3.33
C ASP A 106 -4.69 9.68 -3.96
N VAL A 107 -4.20 8.64 -3.30
CA VAL A 107 -3.16 7.74 -3.81
C VAL A 107 -3.74 6.34 -3.88
N SER A 108 -4.21 5.98 -5.07
CA SER A 108 -4.93 4.73 -5.30
C SER A 108 -3.97 3.58 -5.65
N PRO A 109 -4.23 2.35 -5.17
CA PRO A 109 -3.56 1.15 -5.66
C PRO A 109 -3.74 0.89 -7.15
N LYS A 110 -4.76 1.49 -7.79
CA LYS A 110 -4.98 1.41 -9.24
C LYS A 110 -3.98 2.24 -10.04
N ASP A 111 -3.43 3.29 -9.44
CA ASP A 111 -2.53 4.24 -10.09
C ASP A 111 -1.08 4.10 -9.63
N LYS A 112 -0.86 3.46 -8.48
CA LYS A 112 0.45 3.28 -7.85
C LYS A 112 0.63 1.86 -7.36
N TYR A 113 1.85 1.34 -7.47
CA TYR A 113 2.18 0.02 -6.94
C TYR A 113 2.25 0.06 -5.42
N ILE A 114 1.34 -0.62 -4.74
CA ILE A 114 1.39 -0.86 -3.30
C ILE A 114 2.00 -2.23 -3.08
N ILE A 115 3.21 -2.25 -2.55
CA ILE A 115 4.01 -3.45 -2.35
C ILE A 115 4.17 -3.70 -0.86
N THR A 116 3.95 -4.91 -0.41
CA THR A 116 4.06 -5.28 1.00
C THR A 116 4.76 -6.62 1.19
N LEU A 117 4.84 -7.07 2.42
CA LEU A 117 5.34 -8.39 2.77
C LEU A 117 4.29 -9.47 2.48
N ASN A 118 4.65 -10.74 2.65
CA ASN A 118 3.75 -11.85 2.43
C ASN A 118 2.49 -11.76 3.32
N GLN A 119 1.30 -11.79 2.71
CA GLN A 119 0.00 -11.64 3.38
C GLN A 119 -0.85 -12.93 3.39
N TRP A 120 -0.28 -14.08 3.02
CA TRP A 120 -1.04 -15.33 2.92
C TRP A 120 -1.66 -15.80 4.24
N PHE A 121 -1.21 -15.27 5.37
CA PHE A 121 -1.70 -15.67 6.70
C PHE A 121 -2.97 -14.95 7.12
N ASP A 122 -3.19 -13.74 6.62
CA ASP A 122 -4.42 -13.00 6.79
C ASP A 122 -5.01 -12.63 5.44
N GLU A 123 -5.99 -13.41 5.00
CA GLU A 123 -6.70 -13.17 3.75
C GLU A 123 -7.74 -12.03 3.87
N SER A 124 -7.97 -11.48 5.06
CA SER A 124 -8.99 -10.45 5.27
C SER A 124 -8.72 -9.22 4.40
N LEU A 125 -7.46 -8.77 4.39
CA LEU A 125 -7.01 -7.65 3.57
C LEU A 125 -7.19 -7.90 2.06
N LEU A 126 -7.04 -9.15 1.61
CA LEU A 126 -7.18 -9.51 0.20
C LEU A 126 -8.64 -9.46 -0.28
N LYS A 127 -9.60 -9.51 0.64
CA LYS A 127 -11.05 -9.41 0.34
C LYS A 127 -11.52 -7.97 0.23
N GLU A 128 -10.75 -7.00 0.69
CA GLU A 128 -11.05 -5.57 0.64
C GLU A 128 -10.80 -5.03 -0.78
N GLN A 129 -11.83 -5.03 -1.60
CA GLN A 129 -11.71 -4.64 -3.02
C GLN A 129 -11.16 -3.23 -3.23
N ASN A 130 -11.48 -2.29 -2.34
CA ASN A 130 -11.03 -0.90 -2.44
C ASN A 130 -9.52 -0.74 -2.21
N LEU A 131 -8.89 -1.71 -1.52
CA LEU A 131 -7.46 -1.71 -1.23
C LEU A 131 -6.64 -2.43 -2.30
N GLN A 132 -7.28 -3.01 -3.31
CA GLN A 132 -6.62 -3.79 -4.36
C GLN A 132 -6.30 -2.93 -5.60
N PRO A 133 -5.26 -3.29 -6.38
CA PRO A 133 -4.35 -4.42 -6.17
C PRO A 133 -3.23 -4.14 -5.16
N ILE A 134 -2.88 -5.14 -4.36
CA ILE A 134 -1.70 -5.14 -3.48
C ILE A 134 -0.73 -6.21 -4.00
N TYR A 135 0.56 -5.87 -4.07
CA TYR A 135 1.63 -6.75 -4.53
C TYR A 135 2.47 -7.21 -3.35
N TYR A 136 2.73 -8.51 -3.25
CA TYR A 136 3.57 -9.08 -2.21
C TYR A 136 4.30 -10.33 -2.69
N PRO A 137 5.50 -10.61 -2.18
CA PRO A 137 6.18 -11.87 -2.44
C PRO A 137 5.37 -13.01 -1.84
N SER A 138 5.21 -14.07 -2.58
CA SER A 138 4.39 -15.20 -2.17
C SER A 138 5.13 -16.51 -2.37
N ILE A 139 4.80 -17.50 -1.56
CA ILE A 139 5.13 -18.90 -1.80
C ILE A 139 4.10 -19.50 -2.77
N ASN A 140 4.43 -20.67 -3.32
CA ASN A 140 3.48 -21.40 -4.15
C ASN A 140 2.19 -21.69 -3.36
N LYS A 141 1.07 -21.20 -3.87
CA LYS A 141 -0.23 -21.33 -3.20
C LYS A 141 -0.62 -22.79 -2.99
N GLN A 142 -0.36 -23.65 -3.95
CA GLN A 142 -0.69 -25.08 -3.84
C GLN A 142 0.06 -25.73 -2.67
N ASN A 143 1.36 -25.44 -2.55
CA ASN A 143 2.17 -25.96 -1.43
C ASN A 143 1.67 -25.44 -0.08
N LEU A 144 1.24 -24.18 -0.01
CA LEU A 144 0.65 -23.60 1.20
C LEU A 144 -0.68 -24.27 1.55
N ASP A 145 -1.55 -24.49 0.59
CA ASP A 145 -2.85 -25.16 0.79
C ASP A 145 -2.65 -26.62 1.25
N GLU A 146 -1.72 -27.35 0.64
CA GLU A 146 -1.36 -28.70 1.05
C GLU A 146 -0.82 -28.76 2.49
N PHE A 147 0.11 -27.86 2.83
CA PHE A 147 0.64 -27.73 4.18
C PHE A 147 -0.48 -27.41 5.19
N THR A 148 -1.30 -26.41 4.88
CA THR A 148 -2.41 -25.99 5.75
C THR A 148 -3.38 -27.13 6.01
N ASN A 149 -3.72 -27.91 4.98
CA ASN A 149 -4.61 -29.06 5.12
C ASN A 149 -3.97 -30.19 5.93
N LYS A 150 -2.69 -30.51 5.72
CA LYS A 150 -1.95 -31.50 6.52
C LYS A 150 -1.86 -31.07 7.99
N PHE A 151 -1.54 -29.82 8.22
CA PHE A 151 -1.43 -29.23 9.55
C PHE A 151 -2.79 -29.27 10.29
N PHE A 152 -3.86 -28.82 9.63
CA PHE A 152 -5.20 -28.83 10.19
C PHE A 152 -5.67 -30.25 10.55
N LYS A 153 -5.44 -31.23 9.67
CA LYS A 153 -5.77 -32.63 9.94
C LYS A 153 -5.04 -33.17 11.17
N LYS A 154 -3.82 -32.71 11.44
CA LYS A 154 -3.00 -33.21 12.55
C LYS A 154 -3.31 -32.50 13.86
N PHE A 155 -3.54 -31.18 13.82
CA PHE A 155 -3.61 -30.35 15.02
C PHE A 155 -4.98 -29.75 15.29
N ASN A 156 -5.93 -29.87 14.35
CA ASN A 156 -7.30 -29.34 14.42
C ASN A 156 -7.39 -27.81 14.59
N TYR A 157 -6.36 -27.08 14.17
CA TYR A 157 -6.36 -25.61 14.01
C TYR A 157 -5.49 -25.20 12.81
N LYS A 158 -5.66 -23.97 12.33
CA LYS A 158 -4.89 -23.48 11.20
C LYS A 158 -3.46 -23.13 11.61
N PRO A 159 -2.46 -23.37 10.73
CA PRO A 159 -1.08 -22.95 10.99
C PRO A 159 -0.97 -21.44 11.08
N ASN A 160 -0.07 -20.94 11.90
CA ASN A 160 0.36 -19.55 11.89
C ASN A 160 1.66 -19.41 11.07
N TYR A 161 2.12 -18.16 10.95
CA TYR A 161 3.34 -17.85 10.21
C TYR A 161 4.57 -18.64 10.68
N LEU A 162 4.76 -18.73 11.99
CA LEU A 162 5.89 -19.47 12.57
C LEU A 162 5.81 -20.98 12.26
N SER A 163 4.61 -21.53 12.22
CA SER A 163 4.41 -22.95 11.86
C SER A 163 4.87 -23.22 10.42
N LEU A 164 4.62 -22.31 9.49
CA LEU A 164 5.04 -22.43 8.11
C LEU A 164 6.56 -22.30 7.96
N LEU A 165 7.15 -21.27 8.56
CA LEU A 165 8.61 -21.09 8.56
C LEU A 165 9.35 -22.28 9.17
N SER A 166 8.80 -22.84 10.27
CA SER A 166 9.39 -24.01 10.92
C SER A 166 9.29 -25.24 10.04
N TYR A 167 8.21 -25.41 9.28
CA TYR A 167 8.05 -26.52 8.36
C TYR A 167 9.07 -26.46 7.22
N ASP A 168 9.24 -25.27 6.61
CA ASP A 168 10.22 -25.07 5.54
C ASP A 168 11.66 -25.26 6.06
N LEU A 169 11.95 -24.79 7.26
CA LEU A 169 13.27 -24.94 7.88
C LEU A 169 13.63 -26.42 8.10
N VAL A 170 12.69 -27.23 8.59
CA VAL A 170 12.90 -28.66 8.81
C VAL A 170 13.03 -29.42 7.47
N GLY A 171 12.38 -28.96 6.41
CA GLY A 171 12.51 -29.53 5.07
C GLY A 171 13.84 -29.24 4.37
N LEU A 172 14.65 -28.30 4.92
CA LEU A 172 15.99 -27.94 4.42
C LEU A 172 17.12 -28.71 5.12
N ILE A 173 16.84 -29.46 6.17
CA ILE A 173 17.78 -30.33 6.91
C ILE A 173 17.66 -31.75 6.45
#